data_6fa7620db330d3b05754de43aee30a86
#
_entry.id   6fa7620db330d3b05754de43aee30a86
#
_cell.length_a   1.000
_cell.length_b   1.000
_cell.length_c   1.000
_cell.angle_alpha   90.00
_cell.angle_beta   90.00
_cell.angle_gamma   90.00
#
_symmetry.space_group_name_H-M   'P 1'
#
loop_
_entity.id
_entity.type
_entity.pdbx_description
1 polymer ?
#
loop_
_entity_poly.entity_id
_entity_poly.type
_entity_poly.pdbx_seq_one_letter_code
_entity_poly.pdbx_strand_id
1 'polypeptide(L)'
;MLPKNHAYDALNDFFKAHENVAVEIEILPSALAPTDALILQDGINIGIPKKVLVQAYLKARTIFFLQDGSSPSKTLALEATRIILLFDPEHLTAANFRKKRLVTIQKEVTGGFTNTLTTAAQQELQFLNSILTSPLHRQSKSPTLWYHRYWLFSNILLTTTLYDPFNELYDLLVKSEFDAVFKAGEQHPKNYYAWQYARSNRAQLDVQDIVNISATRVKDWCLRHPSDTSGWSFLLFVLGCVGNLPTRKDIISNILDLTFGFRWQHESLWAFIRTALSDPSILADGQAPLVERLYGYEKERDNYTTSVSTALQWIETNKTTVP
;
A
#
# COMPACT_ATOMS: atom_id res chain seq x y z
N MET A 1 -21.04 -35.12 0.60
CA MET A 1 -20.35 -34.14 1.49
C MET A 1 -18.85 -34.34 1.35
N LEU A 2 -18.12 -33.39 0.78
CA LEU A 2 -16.65 -33.44 0.74
C LEU A 2 -16.11 -33.38 2.18
N PRO A 3 -15.11 -34.22 2.55
CA PRO A 3 -14.56 -34.23 3.89
C PRO A 3 -13.96 -32.88 4.30
N LYS A 4 -14.18 -32.49 5.55
CA LYS A 4 -13.79 -31.16 6.10
C LYS A 4 -12.28 -30.82 6.01
N ASN A 5 -11.42 -31.83 5.79
CA ASN A 5 -9.97 -31.61 5.68
C ASN A 5 -9.51 -31.09 4.31
N HIS A 6 -10.24 -31.40 3.23
CA HIS A 6 -9.84 -31.03 1.87
C HIS A 6 -9.85 -29.50 1.60
N ALA A 7 -10.65 -28.71 2.34
CA ALA A 7 -10.69 -27.26 2.17
C ALA A 7 -9.36 -26.58 2.57
N TYR A 8 -8.76 -27.02 3.68
CA TYR A 8 -7.45 -26.54 4.12
C TYR A 8 -6.36 -26.96 3.14
N ASP A 9 -6.34 -28.26 2.79
CA ASP A 9 -5.32 -28.82 1.92
C ASP A 9 -5.32 -28.13 0.54
N ALA A 10 -6.50 -27.95 -0.06
CA ALA A 10 -6.62 -27.27 -1.35
C ALA A 10 -6.07 -25.82 -1.34
N LEU A 11 -6.36 -25.04 -0.29
CA LEU A 11 -5.81 -23.69 -0.15
C LEU A 11 -4.32 -23.70 0.16
N ASN A 12 -3.88 -24.60 1.03
CA ASN A 12 -2.47 -24.68 1.41
C ASN A 12 -1.60 -25.11 0.24
N ASP A 13 -2.04 -26.08 -0.56
CA ASP A 13 -1.33 -26.55 -1.75
C ASP A 13 -1.23 -25.44 -2.81
N PHE A 14 -2.32 -24.69 -3.02
CA PHE A 14 -2.29 -23.54 -3.91
C PHE A 14 -1.26 -22.50 -3.45
N PHE A 15 -1.27 -22.08 -2.18
CA PHE A 15 -0.32 -21.09 -1.67
C PHE A 15 1.12 -21.60 -1.64
N LYS A 16 1.36 -22.89 -1.47
CA LYS A 16 2.69 -23.51 -1.60
C LYS A 16 3.21 -23.46 -3.03
N ALA A 17 2.37 -23.79 -3.99
CA ALA A 17 2.75 -23.76 -5.41
C ALA A 17 3.08 -22.34 -5.90
N HIS A 18 2.55 -21.32 -5.22
CA HIS A 18 2.68 -19.90 -5.63
C HIS A 18 3.40 -19.03 -4.58
N GLU A 19 4.22 -19.62 -3.71
CA GLU A 19 4.84 -18.86 -2.60
C GLU A 19 5.85 -17.77 -3.03
N ASN A 20 6.32 -17.83 -4.29
CA ASN A 20 7.30 -16.89 -4.83
C ASN A 20 6.67 -15.78 -5.71
N VAL A 21 5.35 -15.73 -5.82
CA VAL A 21 4.62 -14.73 -6.61
C VAL A 21 3.44 -14.16 -5.82
N ALA A 22 3.07 -12.93 -6.10
CA ALA A 22 1.82 -12.37 -5.59
C ALA A 22 0.66 -12.96 -6.39
N VAL A 23 -0.30 -13.55 -5.68
CA VAL A 23 -1.50 -14.16 -6.27
C VAL A 23 -2.70 -13.22 -6.16
N GLU A 24 -3.62 -13.30 -7.09
CA GLU A 24 -4.88 -12.56 -7.03
C GLU A 24 -5.95 -13.40 -6.36
N ILE A 25 -6.58 -12.84 -5.32
CA ILE A 25 -7.52 -13.57 -4.45
C ILE A 25 -8.90 -12.94 -4.54
N GLU A 26 -9.90 -13.73 -4.84
CA GLU A 26 -11.30 -13.32 -4.80
C GLU A 26 -12.12 -14.27 -3.92
N ILE A 27 -13.06 -13.72 -3.13
CA ILE A 27 -14.02 -14.51 -2.37
C ILE A 27 -15.32 -14.61 -3.15
N LEU A 28 -15.61 -15.84 -3.59
CA LEU A 28 -16.76 -16.11 -4.45
C LEU A 28 -18.06 -16.17 -3.64
N PRO A 29 -19.13 -15.50 -4.12
CA PRO A 29 -20.46 -15.71 -3.63
C PRO A 29 -20.93 -17.15 -3.91
N SER A 30 -21.89 -17.65 -3.13
CA SER A 30 -22.35 -19.04 -3.25
C SER A 30 -22.87 -19.42 -4.63
N ALA A 31 -23.39 -18.46 -5.39
CA ALA A 31 -23.88 -18.69 -6.74
C ALA A 31 -22.77 -18.97 -7.77
N LEU A 32 -21.54 -18.51 -7.49
CA LEU A 32 -20.36 -18.72 -8.36
C LEU A 32 -19.43 -19.81 -7.80
N ALA A 33 -19.84 -20.51 -6.76
CA ALA A 33 -19.05 -21.62 -6.23
C ALA A 33 -19.01 -22.77 -7.25
N PRO A 34 -17.82 -23.35 -7.54
CA PRO A 34 -17.72 -24.47 -8.44
C PRO A 34 -18.47 -25.69 -7.87
N THR A 35 -19.07 -26.50 -8.77
CA THR A 35 -19.79 -27.73 -8.39
C THR A 35 -18.84 -28.88 -8.12
N ASP A 36 -17.75 -28.96 -8.86
CA ASP A 36 -16.85 -30.11 -8.91
C ASP A 36 -15.46 -29.86 -8.28
N ALA A 37 -15.23 -28.65 -7.77
CA ALA A 37 -13.97 -28.26 -7.14
C ALA A 37 -14.21 -27.45 -5.86
N LEU A 38 -13.20 -27.39 -4.98
CA LEU A 38 -13.25 -26.58 -3.75
C LEU A 38 -12.92 -25.11 -4.02
N ILE A 39 -12.06 -24.85 -5.01
CA ILE A 39 -11.58 -23.52 -5.40
C ILE A 39 -11.62 -23.42 -6.91
N LEU A 40 -11.74 -22.20 -7.44
CA LEU A 40 -11.45 -21.89 -8.83
C LEU A 40 -10.01 -21.43 -8.94
N GLN A 41 -9.26 -21.97 -9.88
CA GLN A 41 -7.90 -21.54 -10.16
C GLN A 41 -7.75 -21.21 -11.65
N ASP A 42 -7.16 -20.03 -11.92
CA ASP A 42 -6.77 -19.61 -13.25
C ASP A 42 -5.37 -18.99 -13.19
N GLY A 43 -4.35 -19.79 -13.52
CA GLY A 43 -2.95 -19.42 -13.34
C GLY A 43 -2.64 -19.07 -11.89
N ILE A 44 -2.27 -17.82 -11.65
CA ILE A 44 -1.99 -17.27 -10.31
C ILE A 44 -3.24 -16.71 -9.61
N ASN A 45 -4.42 -16.74 -10.25
CA ASN A 45 -5.66 -16.24 -9.69
C ASN A 45 -6.40 -17.36 -8.97
N ILE A 46 -6.99 -17.02 -7.82
CA ILE A 46 -7.78 -17.95 -7.03
C ILE A 46 -9.13 -17.36 -6.62
N GLY A 47 -10.20 -18.07 -6.96
CA GLY A 47 -11.54 -17.81 -6.46
C GLY A 47 -11.89 -18.79 -5.34
N ILE A 48 -12.17 -18.27 -4.14
CA ILE A 48 -12.41 -19.08 -2.94
C ILE A 48 -13.86 -18.93 -2.50
N PRO A 49 -14.70 -19.97 -2.55
CA PRO A 49 -16.04 -19.92 -1.97
C PRO A 49 -15.98 -19.63 -0.47
N LYS A 50 -16.80 -18.71 0.01
CA LYS A 50 -16.81 -18.30 1.43
C LYS A 50 -16.90 -19.48 2.40
N LYS A 51 -17.69 -20.50 2.08
CA LYS A 51 -17.83 -21.71 2.90
C LYS A 51 -16.52 -22.50 2.99
N VAL A 52 -15.78 -22.60 1.89
CA VAL A 52 -14.47 -23.29 1.83
C VAL A 52 -13.46 -22.54 2.68
N LEU A 53 -13.40 -21.21 2.57
CA LEU A 53 -12.52 -20.39 3.39
C LEU A 53 -12.79 -20.55 4.89
N VAL A 54 -14.06 -20.57 5.32
CA VAL A 54 -14.44 -20.80 6.73
C VAL A 54 -13.97 -22.18 7.20
N GLN A 55 -14.17 -23.24 6.41
CA GLN A 55 -13.74 -24.60 6.76
C GLN A 55 -12.21 -24.69 6.87
N ALA A 56 -11.49 -24.11 5.90
CA ALA A 56 -10.04 -24.06 5.91
C ALA A 56 -9.51 -23.29 7.13
N TYR A 57 -10.12 -22.16 7.47
CA TYR A 57 -9.76 -21.36 8.64
C TYR A 57 -9.91 -22.14 9.96
N LEU A 58 -11.01 -22.85 10.16
CA LEU A 58 -11.21 -23.65 11.36
C LEU A 58 -10.12 -24.74 11.51
N LYS A 59 -9.76 -25.40 10.41
CA LYS A 59 -8.66 -26.39 10.40
C LYS A 59 -7.30 -25.72 10.64
N ALA A 60 -7.03 -24.58 9.98
CA ALA A 60 -5.80 -23.82 10.16
C ALA A 60 -5.60 -23.39 11.64
N ARG A 61 -6.66 -22.93 12.30
CA ARG A 61 -6.60 -22.63 13.74
C ARG A 61 -6.24 -23.84 14.58
N THR A 62 -6.85 -24.99 14.32
CA THR A 62 -6.52 -26.23 15.03
C THR A 62 -5.05 -26.57 14.87
N ILE A 63 -4.51 -26.55 13.64
CA ILE A 63 -3.08 -26.82 13.38
C ILE A 63 -2.19 -25.81 14.11
N PHE A 64 -2.53 -24.53 14.04
CA PHE A 64 -1.70 -23.45 14.60
C PHE A 64 -1.62 -23.53 16.14
N PHE A 65 -2.72 -23.83 16.84
CA PHE A 65 -2.75 -23.88 18.30
C PHE A 65 -2.35 -25.25 18.90
N LEU A 66 -2.28 -26.29 18.08
CA LEU A 66 -1.82 -27.64 18.51
C LEU A 66 -0.31 -27.85 18.23
N GLN A 67 0.46 -26.80 17.86
CA GLN A 67 1.90 -26.93 17.64
C GLN A 67 2.62 -27.36 18.92
N ASP A 68 3.46 -28.39 18.81
CA ASP A 68 4.25 -28.96 19.93
C ASP A 68 5.68 -28.40 20.02
N GLY A 69 6.06 -27.48 19.14
CA GLY A 69 7.38 -26.88 19.11
C GLY A 69 8.42 -27.63 18.27
N SER A 70 8.10 -28.81 17.71
CA SER A 70 8.97 -29.53 16.75
C SER A 70 9.11 -28.76 15.43
N SER A 71 10.17 -29.00 14.68
CA SER A 71 10.40 -28.34 13.38
C SER A 71 9.29 -28.59 12.37
N PRO A 72 8.78 -29.84 12.18
CA PRO A 72 7.65 -30.09 11.30
C PRO A 72 6.38 -29.38 11.76
N SER A 73 6.12 -29.33 13.06
CA SER A 73 4.97 -28.63 13.64
C SER A 73 5.08 -27.11 13.38
N LYS A 74 6.27 -26.52 13.48
CA LYS A 74 6.49 -25.08 13.16
C LYS A 74 6.25 -24.77 11.69
N THR A 75 6.59 -25.67 10.77
CA THR A 75 6.32 -25.51 9.34
C THR A 75 4.81 -25.54 9.08
N LEU A 76 4.10 -26.52 9.62
CA LEU A 76 2.65 -26.62 9.50
C LEU A 76 1.94 -25.42 10.12
N ALA A 77 2.44 -24.94 11.27
CA ALA A 77 1.91 -23.73 11.90
C ALA A 77 2.13 -22.48 11.02
N LEU A 78 3.29 -22.35 10.36
CA LEU A 78 3.55 -21.25 9.42
C LEU A 78 2.60 -21.28 8.22
N GLU A 79 2.39 -22.46 7.64
CA GLU A 79 1.43 -22.66 6.55
C GLU A 79 0.01 -22.27 6.97
N ALA A 80 -0.41 -22.73 8.14
CA ALA A 80 -1.72 -22.42 8.71
C ALA A 80 -1.93 -20.90 8.88
N THR A 81 -0.87 -20.14 9.22
CA THR A 81 -1.00 -18.68 9.38
C THR A 81 -1.39 -17.95 8.10
N ARG A 82 -1.09 -18.49 6.89
CA ARG A 82 -1.54 -17.91 5.60
C ARG A 82 -3.06 -17.86 5.53
N ILE A 83 -3.70 -18.97 5.86
CA ILE A 83 -5.17 -19.10 5.82
C ILE A 83 -5.82 -18.32 6.97
N ILE A 84 -5.19 -18.33 8.16
CA ILE A 84 -5.66 -17.52 9.29
C ILE A 84 -5.69 -16.05 8.93
N LEU A 85 -4.60 -15.50 8.38
CA LEU A 85 -4.49 -14.08 8.03
C LEU A 85 -5.32 -13.70 6.79
N LEU A 86 -5.56 -14.63 5.88
CA LEU A 86 -6.50 -14.41 4.78
C LEU A 86 -7.94 -14.25 5.30
N PHE A 87 -8.34 -15.05 6.29
CA PHE A 87 -9.67 -14.98 6.88
C PHE A 87 -9.81 -13.83 7.89
N ASP A 88 -8.84 -13.72 8.80
CA ASP A 88 -8.77 -12.67 9.82
C ASP A 88 -7.43 -11.94 9.76
N PRO A 89 -7.34 -10.84 8.96
CA PRO A 89 -6.11 -10.09 8.76
C PRO A 89 -5.61 -9.38 10.02
N GLU A 90 -6.45 -9.28 11.07
CA GLU A 90 -6.09 -8.68 12.36
C GLU A 90 -5.62 -9.71 13.40
N HIS A 91 -5.34 -10.94 13.02
CA HIS A 91 -4.89 -11.98 13.93
C HIS A 91 -3.41 -11.78 14.31
N LEU A 92 -3.17 -10.97 15.33
CA LEU A 92 -1.83 -10.55 15.79
C LEU A 92 -0.90 -11.72 16.10
N THR A 93 -1.41 -12.80 16.73
CA THR A 93 -0.58 -13.96 17.09
C THR A 93 -0.02 -14.62 15.83
N ALA A 94 -0.81 -14.78 14.77
CA ALA A 94 -0.36 -15.36 13.52
C ALA A 94 0.65 -14.46 12.82
N ALA A 95 0.40 -13.13 12.76
CA ALA A 95 1.34 -12.16 12.20
C ALA A 95 2.68 -12.16 12.96
N ASN A 96 2.64 -12.16 14.31
CA ASN A 96 3.85 -12.17 15.13
C ASN A 96 4.62 -13.52 15.01
N PHE A 97 3.92 -14.63 14.82
CA PHE A 97 4.57 -15.93 14.58
C PHE A 97 5.42 -15.87 13.29
N ARG A 98 4.89 -15.28 12.22
CA ARG A 98 5.61 -15.10 10.94
C ARG A 98 6.84 -14.20 11.11
N LYS A 99 6.71 -13.08 11.84
CA LYS A 99 7.85 -12.21 12.17
C LYS A 99 8.94 -12.95 12.96
N LYS A 100 8.54 -13.69 14.00
CA LYS A 100 9.49 -14.47 14.83
C LYS A 100 10.27 -15.49 13.99
N ARG A 101 9.64 -16.13 13.00
CA ARG A 101 10.36 -17.03 12.08
C ARG A 101 11.48 -16.32 11.36
N LEU A 102 11.21 -15.13 10.75
CA LEU A 102 12.23 -14.37 10.04
C LEU A 102 13.37 -13.92 10.97
N VAL A 103 13.04 -13.47 12.18
CA VAL A 103 14.05 -13.12 13.21
C VAL A 103 14.90 -14.34 13.59
N THR A 104 14.29 -15.52 13.68
CA THR A 104 15.04 -16.75 13.99
C THR A 104 16.02 -17.07 12.85
N ILE A 105 15.58 -17.06 11.60
CA ILE A 105 16.44 -17.28 10.43
C ILE A 105 17.58 -16.26 10.40
N GLN A 106 17.27 -14.97 10.65
CA GLN A 106 18.27 -13.89 10.68
C GLN A 106 19.36 -14.12 11.73
N LYS A 107 18.99 -14.63 12.93
CA LYS A 107 19.93 -14.93 14.00
C LYS A 107 20.79 -16.17 13.75
N GLU A 108 20.25 -17.16 13.05
CA GLU A 108 20.95 -18.41 12.71
C GLU A 108 22.00 -18.19 11.60
N VAL A 109 21.88 -17.09 10.87
CA VAL A 109 22.85 -16.68 9.84
C VAL A 109 24.06 -16.01 10.48
N THR A 110 25.01 -16.80 10.95
CA THR A 110 26.30 -16.33 11.42
C THR A 110 27.25 -16.11 10.22
N GLY A 111 27.48 -14.84 9.85
CA GLY A 111 28.56 -14.49 8.92
C GLY A 111 28.16 -14.04 7.52
N GLY A 112 26.93 -13.60 7.29
CA GLY A 112 26.52 -13.00 6.02
C GLY A 112 25.09 -13.36 5.61
N PHE A 113 24.53 -12.58 4.68
CA PHE A 113 23.20 -12.83 4.16
C PHE A 113 23.15 -14.16 3.42
N THR A 114 22.39 -15.12 3.93
CA THR A 114 22.21 -16.37 3.22
C THR A 114 21.00 -16.27 2.29
N ASN A 115 21.05 -17.02 1.18
CA ASN A 115 19.91 -17.19 0.28
C ASN A 115 18.62 -17.57 1.03
N THR A 116 18.73 -18.23 2.19
CA THR A 116 17.60 -18.66 3.01
C THR A 116 16.81 -17.47 3.58
N LEU A 117 17.47 -16.45 4.15
CA LEU A 117 16.78 -15.28 4.69
C LEU A 117 16.16 -14.46 3.57
N THR A 118 16.88 -14.23 2.48
CA THR A 118 16.39 -13.50 1.32
C THR A 118 15.17 -14.17 0.70
N THR A 119 15.23 -15.48 0.50
CA THR A 119 14.10 -16.26 -0.02
C THR A 119 12.88 -16.18 0.92
N ALA A 120 13.10 -16.37 2.22
CA ALA A 120 12.01 -16.30 3.21
C ALA A 120 11.38 -14.91 3.29
N ALA A 121 12.19 -13.84 3.18
CA ALA A 121 11.71 -12.46 3.17
C ALA A 121 10.91 -12.14 1.88
N GLN A 122 11.37 -12.62 0.73
CA GLN A 122 10.67 -12.47 -0.54
C GLN A 122 9.33 -13.22 -0.52
N GLN A 123 9.27 -14.46 -0.02
CA GLN A 123 8.03 -15.21 0.14
C GLN A 123 7.04 -14.50 1.07
N GLU A 124 7.53 -13.91 2.17
CA GLU A 124 6.72 -13.12 3.07
C GLU A 124 6.16 -11.87 2.37
N LEU A 125 6.99 -11.19 1.57
CA LEU A 125 6.58 -10.03 0.80
C LEU A 125 5.50 -10.38 -0.23
N GLN A 126 5.65 -11.50 -0.97
CA GLN A 126 4.65 -11.95 -1.94
C GLN A 126 3.33 -12.34 -1.27
N PHE A 127 3.40 -12.99 -0.11
CA PHE A 127 2.21 -13.27 0.69
C PHE A 127 1.49 -11.99 1.11
N LEU A 128 2.20 -10.97 1.62
CA LEU A 128 1.62 -9.68 1.98
C LEU A 128 1.07 -8.93 0.76
N ASN A 129 1.78 -8.98 -0.38
CA ASN A 129 1.28 -8.44 -1.64
C ASN A 129 -0.07 -9.06 -2.00
N SER A 130 -0.19 -10.39 -1.97
CA SER A 130 -1.41 -11.11 -2.34
C SER A 130 -2.62 -10.65 -1.52
N ILE A 131 -2.43 -10.40 -0.23
CA ILE A 131 -3.53 -10.01 0.67
C ILE A 131 -3.82 -8.51 0.60
N LEU A 132 -2.78 -7.66 0.71
CA LEU A 132 -2.92 -6.21 0.83
C LEU A 132 -3.35 -5.54 -0.48
N THR A 133 -3.03 -6.13 -1.63
CA THR A 133 -3.45 -5.62 -2.94
C THR A 133 -4.66 -6.36 -3.52
N SER A 134 -5.31 -7.22 -2.74
CA SER A 134 -6.51 -7.94 -3.15
C SER A 134 -7.76 -7.03 -3.19
N PRO A 135 -8.82 -7.41 -3.91
CA PRO A 135 -10.11 -6.73 -3.88
C PRO A 135 -10.88 -6.93 -2.57
N LEU A 136 -10.27 -7.57 -1.57
CA LEU A 136 -10.89 -7.86 -0.27
C LEU A 136 -10.74 -6.65 0.66
N HIS A 137 -11.85 -5.93 0.87
CA HIS A 137 -11.87 -4.65 1.60
C HIS A 137 -11.20 -4.71 2.99
N ARG A 138 -11.53 -5.73 3.80
CA ARG A 138 -11.00 -5.87 5.15
C ARG A 138 -9.50 -6.21 5.15
N GLN A 139 -9.07 -7.03 4.22
CA GLN A 139 -7.69 -7.47 4.07
C GLN A 139 -6.79 -6.34 3.57
N SER A 140 -7.20 -5.66 2.50
CA SER A 140 -6.46 -4.55 1.92
C SER A 140 -6.32 -3.34 2.87
N LYS A 141 -7.27 -3.16 3.79
CA LYS A 141 -7.26 -2.07 4.81
C LYS A 141 -6.78 -2.53 6.19
N SER A 142 -6.10 -3.67 6.31
CA SER A 142 -5.62 -4.18 7.60
C SER A 142 -4.45 -3.37 8.15
N PRO A 143 -4.61 -2.68 9.30
CA PRO A 143 -3.48 -2.03 9.97
C PRO A 143 -2.41 -3.02 10.42
N THR A 144 -2.81 -4.22 10.86
CA THR A 144 -1.90 -5.27 11.31
C THR A 144 -0.98 -5.73 10.18
N LEU A 145 -1.52 -5.97 8.99
CA LEU A 145 -0.73 -6.45 7.85
C LEU A 145 0.10 -5.33 7.21
N TRP A 146 -0.39 -4.09 7.13
CA TRP A 146 0.43 -2.94 6.71
C TRP A 146 1.58 -2.68 7.68
N TYR A 147 1.36 -2.80 9.00
CA TYR A 147 2.43 -2.72 9.98
C TYR A 147 3.40 -3.90 9.88
N HIS A 148 2.93 -5.11 9.56
CA HIS A 148 3.79 -6.27 9.32
C HIS A 148 4.68 -6.02 8.08
N ARG A 149 4.12 -5.46 7.00
CA ARG A 149 4.89 -5.08 5.81
C ARG A 149 5.95 -4.03 6.14
N TYR A 150 5.58 -3.00 6.91
CA TYR A 150 6.52 -1.97 7.36
C TYR A 150 7.68 -2.58 8.16
N TRP A 151 7.37 -3.48 9.10
CA TRP A 151 8.38 -4.18 9.87
C TRP A 151 9.30 -5.04 8.99
N LEU A 152 8.75 -5.79 8.02
CA LEU A 152 9.50 -6.61 7.06
C LEU A 152 10.46 -5.74 6.25
N PHE A 153 9.95 -4.64 5.69
CA PHE A 153 10.73 -3.69 4.90
C PHE A 153 11.89 -3.12 5.73
N SER A 154 11.60 -2.58 6.91
CA SER A 154 12.57 -1.84 7.73
C SER A 154 13.62 -2.72 8.39
N ASN A 155 13.27 -3.94 8.79
CA ASN A 155 14.15 -4.78 9.61
C ASN A 155 14.82 -5.92 8.80
N ILE A 156 14.29 -6.26 7.65
CA ILE A 156 14.81 -7.38 6.85
C ILE A 156 15.20 -6.90 5.45
N LEU A 157 14.27 -6.37 4.65
CA LEU A 157 14.53 -6.08 3.25
C LEU A 157 15.60 -4.99 3.06
N LEU A 158 15.52 -3.89 3.78
CA LEU A 158 16.55 -2.84 3.72
C LEU A 158 17.93 -3.31 4.19
N THR A 159 17.97 -4.24 5.15
CA THR A 159 19.24 -4.78 5.65
C THR A 159 19.82 -5.87 4.76
N THR A 160 18.98 -6.57 3.99
CA THR A 160 19.42 -7.64 3.07
C THR A 160 19.77 -7.13 1.67
N THR A 161 19.19 -6.04 1.23
CA THR A 161 19.51 -5.38 -0.04
C THR A 161 20.73 -4.48 0.15
N LEU A 162 21.90 -4.99 0.45
CA LEU A 162 23.14 -4.25 0.60
C LEU A 162 22.92 -2.73 0.55
N TYR A 163 22.94 -2.07 1.69
CA TYR A 163 22.59 -0.66 1.89
C TYR A 163 23.48 0.28 1.07
N ASP A 164 23.29 0.23 -0.23
CA ASP A 164 23.86 1.19 -1.17
C ASP A 164 22.69 1.91 -1.82
N PRO A 165 22.39 3.17 -1.43
CA PRO A 165 21.34 3.96 -2.03
C PRO A 165 21.56 4.25 -3.52
N PHE A 166 22.73 3.92 -4.07
CA PHE A 166 23.08 4.01 -5.50
C PHE A 166 22.92 2.67 -6.23
N ASN A 167 22.37 1.63 -5.58
CA ASN A 167 22.19 0.32 -6.18
C ASN A 167 20.83 0.23 -6.88
N GLU A 168 20.79 -0.23 -8.12
CA GLU A 168 19.56 -0.47 -8.89
C GLU A 168 18.56 -1.37 -8.14
N LEU A 169 19.02 -2.29 -7.30
CA LEU A 169 18.16 -3.14 -6.46
C LEU A 169 17.38 -2.34 -5.42
N TYR A 170 17.97 -1.27 -4.88
CA TYR A 170 17.32 -0.38 -3.94
C TYR A 170 16.19 0.40 -4.62
N ASP A 171 16.45 0.95 -5.81
CA ASP A 171 15.44 1.65 -6.60
C ASP A 171 14.27 0.74 -6.99
N LEU A 172 14.57 -0.49 -7.39
CA LEU A 172 13.56 -1.51 -7.70
C LEU A 172 12.71 -1.86 -6.48
N LEU A 173 13.33 -2.00 -5.31
CA LEU A 173 12.63 -2.27 -4.05
C LEU A 173 11.67 -1.11 -3.72
N VAL A 174 12.16 0.14 -3.73
CA VAL A 174 11.33 1.32 -3.47
C VAL A 174 10.18 1.43 -4.46
N LYS A 175 10.46 1.21 -5.75
CA LYS A 175 9.45 1.23 -6.80
C LYS A 175 8.36 0.19 -6.53
N SER A 176 8.74 -1.04 -6.15
CA SER A 176 7.79 -2.12 -5.85
C SER A 176 6.90 -1.81 -4.65
N GLU A 177 7.43 -1.08 -3.65
CA GLU A 177 6.65 -0.66 -2.49
C GLU A 177 5.57 0.36 -2.87
N PHE A 178 5.89 1.31 -3.75
CA PHE A 178 4.88 2.24 -4.28
C PHE A 178 3.86 1.52 -5.17
N ASP A 179 4.27 0.55 -5.98
CA ASP A 179 3.36 -0.24 -6.82
C ASP A 179 2.31 -0.98 -5.96
N ALA A 180 2.73 -1.53 -4.81
CA ALA A 180 1.81 -2.16 -3.87
C ALA A 180 0.81 -1.16 -3.25
N VAL A 181 1.27 0.04 -2.87
CA VAL A 181 0.41 1.12 -2.34
C VAL A 181 -0.60 1.58 -3.39
N PHE A 182 -0.15 1.81 -4.62
CA PHE A 182 -1.00 2.24 -5.72
C PHE A 182 -2.06 1.19 -6.05
N LYS A 183 -1.65 -0.08 -6.18
CA LYS A 183 -2.59 -1.19 -6.43
C LYS A 183 -3.62 -1.31 -5.29
N ALA A 184 -3.20 -1.20 -4.03
CA ALA A 184 -4.11 -1.22 -2.90
C ALA A 184 -5.09 -0.03 -2.89
N GLY A 185 -4.63 1.16 -3.31
CA GLY A 185 -5.46 2.35 -3.48
C GLY A 185 -6.45 2.24 -4.64
N GLU A 186 -6.05 1.59 -5.75
CA GLU A 186 -6.92 1.30 -6.91
C GLU A 186 -8.02 0.31 -6.55
N GLN A 187 -7.68 -0.76 -5.85
CA GLN A 187 -8.65 -1.76 -5.38
C GLN A 187 -9.63 -1.18 -4.34
N HIS A 188 -9.14 -0.32 -3.47
CA HIS A 188 -9.93 0.29 -2.40
C HIS A 188 -9.59 1.78 -2.24
N PRO A 189 -10.34 2.68 -2.89
CA PRO A 189 -10.15 4.11 -2.75
C PRO A 189 -10.17 4.56 -1.28
N LYS A 190 -9.38 5.59 -0.98
CA LYS A 190 -9.19 6.14 0.37
C LYS A 190 -8.62 5.10 1.34
N ASN A 191 -7.67 4.29 0.89
CA ASN A 191 -6.97 3.31 1.72
C ASN A 191 -5.94 4.01 2.61
N TYR A 192 -6.41 4.59 3.71
CA TYR A 192 -5.57 5.31 4.67
C TYR A 192 -4.32 4.52 5.09
N TYR A 193 -4.45 3.22 5.36
CA TYR A 193 -3.33 2.42 5.87
C TYR A 193 -2.23 2.17 4.83
N ALA A 194 -2.59 2.02 3.56
CA ALA A 194 -1.61 1.93 2.46
C ALA A 194 -0.79 3.24 2.35
N TRP A 195 -1.45 4.39 2.38
CA TRP A 195 -0.78 5.67 2.31
C TRP A 195 0.01 6.02 3.59
N GLN A 196 -0.48 5.59 4.77
CA GLN A 196 0.26 5.73 6.02
C GLN A 196 1.52 4.85 6.02
N TYR A 197 1.44 3.65 5.45
CA TYR A 197 2.60 2.80 5.22
C TYR A 197 3.64 3.51 4.31
N ALA A 198 3.21 4.07 3.18
CA ALA A 198 4.09 4.82 2.29
C ALA A 198 4.77 6.00 3.02
N ARG A 199 4.02 6.71 3.87
CA ARG A 199 4.54 7.82 4.70
C ARG A 199 5.60 7.36 5.69
N SER A 200 5.40 6.23 6.33
CA SER A 200 6.37 5.65 7.28
C SER A 200 7.65 5.21 6.57
N ASN A 201 7.56 4.62 5.39
CA ASN A 201 8.72 4.22 4.60
C ASN A 201 9.53 5.42 4.11
N ARG A 202 8.85 6.54 3.80
CA ARG A 202 9.53 7.75 3.32
C ARG A 202 10.58 8.27 4.30
N ALA A 203 10.34 8.19 5.60
CA ALA A 203 11.28 8.63 6.62
C ALA A 203 12.60 7.84 6.63
N GLN A 204 12.63 6.66 6.01
CA GLN A 204 13.83 5.81 5.90
C GLN A 204 14.55 5.95 4.54
N LEU A 205 13.92 6.63 3.56
CA LEU A 205 14.41 6.80 2.21
C LEU A 205 14.93 8.24 2.04
N ASP A 206 16.09 8.53 2.63
CA ASP A 206 16.65 9.90 2.64
C ASP A 206 17.46 10.23 1.36
N VAL A 207 16.99 9.74 0.22
CA VAL A 207 17.60 10.02 -1.09
C VAL A 207 16.71 10.97 -1.88
N GLN A 208 17.22 12.17 -2.18
CA GLN A 208 16.44 13.24 -2.80
C GLN A 208 15.88 12.85 -4.19
N ASP A 209 16.63 12.08 -4.97
CA ASP A 209 16.17 11.64 -6.29
C ASP A 209 14.97 10.71 -6.19
N ILE A 210 14.97 9.79 -5.21
CA ILE A 210 13.84 8.90 -4.93
C ILE A 210 12.61 9.72 -4.51
N VAL A 211 12.80 10.77 -3.73
CA VAL A 211 11.71 11.67 -3.33
C VAL A 211 11.09 12.37 -4.53
N ASN A 212 11.91 12.88 -5.44
CA ASN A 212 11.47 13.58 -6.64
C ASN A 212 10.69 12.63 -7.58
N ILE A 213 11.23 11.43 -7.81
CA ILE A 213 10.56 10.39 -8.61
C ILE A 213 9.25 9.97 -7.94
N SER A 214 9.24 9.79 -6.62
CA SER A 214 8.04 9.43 -5.86
C SER A 214 6.97 10.52 -5.94
N ALA A 215 7.33 11.80 -5.80
CA ALA A 215 6.40 12.91 -5.93
C ALA A 215 5.70 12.93 -7.29
N THR A 216 6.46 12.71 -8.37
CA THR A 216 5.91 12.62 -9.73
C THR A 216 4.96 11.44 -9.87
N ARG A 217 5.35 10.25 -9.42
CA ARG A 217 4.51 9.04 -9.48
C ARG A 217 3.22 9.19 -8.67
N VAL A 218 3.30 9.75 -7.47
CA VAL A 218 2.13 10.01 -6.62
C VAL A 218 1.21 11.05 -7.27
N LYS A 219 1.76 12.14 -7.84
CA LYS A 219 0.99 13.13 -8.62
C LYS A 219 0.22 12.43 -9.74
N ASP A 220 0.89 11.61 -10.55
CA ASP A 220 0.27 10.93 -11.69
C ASP A 220 -0.83 9.95 -11.24
N TRP A 221 -0.63 9.28 -10.10
CA TRP A 221 -1.66 8.45 -9.50
C TRP A 221 -2.86 9.28 -9.02
N CYS A 222 -2.64 10.39 -8.31
CA CYS A 222 -3.69 11.29 -7.81
C CYS A 222 -4.52 11.89 -8.96
N LEU A 223 -3.88 12.27 -10.07
CA LEU A 223 -4.56 12.79 -11.26
C LEU A 223 -5.49 11.75 -11.89
N ARG A 224 -5.15 10.47 -11.83
CA ARG A 224 -6.06 9.38 -12.26
C ARG A 224 -7.17 9.08 -11.24
N HIS A 225 -6.99 9.50 -9.97
CA HIS A 225 -7.92 9.24 -8.86
C HIS A 225 -8.26 10.54 -8.11
N PRO A 226 -8.85 11.56 -8.78
CA PRO A 226 -8.99 12.91 -8.23
C PRO A 226 -9.87 12.99 -6.98
N SER A 227 -10.67 11.97 -6.69
CA SER A 227 -11.53 11.88 -5.49
C SER A 227 -10.84 11.19 -4.29
N ASP A 228 -9.59 10.73 -4.42
CA ASP A 228 -8.89 10.03 -3.34
C ASP A 228 -8.18 10.99 -2.39
N THR A 229 -8.84 11.29 -1.27
CA THR A 229 -8.32 12.19 -0.23
C THR A 229 -6.99 11.70 0.36
N SER A 230 -6.80 10.39 0.47
CA SER A 230 -5.60 9.81 1.09
C SER A 230 -4.37 9.98 0.21
N GLY A 231 -4.53 9.80 -1.11
CA GLY A 231 -3.47 10.04 -2.09
C GLY A 231 -3.05 11.52 -2.13
N TRP A 232 -4.02 12.44 -2.19
CA TRP A 232 -3.73 13.88 -2.17
C TRP A 232 -3.06 14.32 -0.86
N SER A 233 -3.50 13.81 0.30
CA SER A 233 -2.84 14.06 1.58
C SER A 233 -1.40 13.55 1.61
N PHE A 234 -1.14 12.40 0.97
CA PHE A 234 0.21 11.86 0.86
C PHE A 234 1.07 12.68 -0.09
N LEU A 235 0.52 13.19 -1.20
CA LEU A 235 1.24 14.08 -2.11
C LEU A 235 1.70 15.37 -1.40
N LEU A 236 0.85 15.99 -0.58
CA LEU A 236 1.24 17.13 0.26
C LEU A 236 2.46 16.81 1.13
N PHE A 237 2.43 15.67 1.80
CA PHE A 237 3.54 15.22 2.64
C PHE A 237 4.82 15.03 1.83
N VAL A 238 4.75 14.39 0.66
CA VAL A 238 5.93 14.16 -0.20
C VAL A 238 6.48 15.49 -0.73
N LEU A 239 5.62 16.42 -1.15
CA LEU A 239 6.05 17.76 -1.61
C LEU A 239 6.83 18.51 -0.53
N GLY A 240 6.43 18.42 0.74
CA GLY A 240 7.19 18.97 1.86
C GLY A 240 8.60 18.34 2.02
N CYS A 241 8.81 17.16 1.48
CA CYS A 241 10.10 16.46 1.49
C CYS A 241 10.95 16.71 0.23
N VAL A 242 10.38 17.24 -0.86
CA VAL A 242 11.12 17.61 -2.08
C VAL A 242 11.97 18.84 -1.78
N GLY A 243 13.30 18.75 -1.84
CA GLY A 243 14.20 19.86 -1.52
C GLY A 243 14.17 20.99 -2.55
N ASN A 244 13.83 20.69 -3.81
CA ASN A 244 13.88 21.62 -4.93
C ASN A 244 12.55 22.38 -5.11
N LEU A 245 12.54 23.67 -4.85
CA LEU A 245 11.36 24.52 -5.01
C LEU A 245 10.82 24.59 -6.45
N PRO A 246 11.63 24.73 -7.52
CA PRO A 246 11.15 24.61 -8.90
C PRO A 246 10.35 23.33 -9.15
N THR A 247 10.85 22.18 -8.73
CA THR A 247 10.14 20.87 -8.88
C THR A 247 8.76 20.89 -8.20
N ARG A 248 8.67 21.45 -6.98
CA ARG A 248 7.37 21.59 -6.29
C ARG A 248 6.40 22.48 -7.07
N LYS A 249 6.89 23.61 -7.58
CA LYS A 249 6.11 24.55 -8.41
C LYS A 249 5.61 23.88 -9.69
N ASP A 250 6.47 23.14 -10.38
CA ASP A 250 6.12 22.46 -11.63
C ASP A 250 5.05 21.39 -11.40
N ILE A 251 5.16 20.63 -10.32
CA ILE A 251 4.15 19.63 -9.95
C ILE A 251 2.80 20.31 -9.70
N ILE A 252 2.75 21.39 -8.90
CA ILE A 252 1.50 22.07 -8.57
C ILE A 252 0.94 22.80 -9.80
N SER A 253 1.80 23.44 -10.62
CA SER A 253 1.40 24.06 -11.87
C SER A 253 0.74 23.07 -12.82
N ASN A 254 1.34 21.90 -13.00
CA ASN A 254 0.76 20.83 -13.84
C ASN A 254 -0.60 20.34 -13.31
N ILE A 255 -0.76 20.21 -12.00
CA ILE A 255 -2.04 19.88 -11.39
C ILE A 255 -3.09 20.95 -11.68
N LEU A 256 -2.74 22.23 -11.56
CA LEU A 256 -3.64 23.34 -11.89
C LEU A 256 -4.03 23.33 -13.37
N ASP A 257 -3.06 23.14 -14.30
CA ASP A 257 -3.32 23.07 -15.73
C ASP A 257 -4.37 22.02 -16.07
N LEU A 258 -4.23 20.82 -15.51
CA LEU A 258 -5.17 19.73 -15.74
C LEU A 258 -6.52 19.99 -15.04
N THR A 259 -6.49 20.52 -13.81
CA THR A 259 -7.71 20.85 -13.05
C THR A 259 -8.57 21.84 -13.85
N PHE A 260 -7.97 22.85 -14.42
CA PHE A 260 -8.66 23.86 -15.22
C PHE A 260 -9.05 23.33 -16.61
N GLY A 261 -8.14 22.62 -17.29
CA GLY A 261 -8.41 22.05 -18.62
C GLY A 261 -9.59 21.07 -18.62
N PHE A 262 -9.73 20.26 -17.57
CA PHE A 262 -10.83 19.30 -17.41
C PHE A 262 -11.98 19.81 -16.55
N ARG A 263 -11.91 21.01 -16.00
CA ARG A 263 -12.93 21.60 -15.13
C ARG A 263 -13.27 20.71 -13.93
N TRP A 264 -12.27 20.11 -13.31
CA TRP A 264 -12.48 19.19 -12.19
C TRP A 264 -12.99 19.90 -10.93
N GLN A 265 -14.04 19.34 -10.29
CA GLN A 265 -14.67 19.87 -9.08
C GLN A 265 -14.52 18.94 -7.87
N HIS A 266 -13.60 17.99 -7.92
CA HIS A 266 -13.37 17.03 -6.83
C HIS A 266 -12.87 17.75 -5.58
N GLU A 267 -13.60 17.68 -4.49
CA GLU A 267 -13.24 18.35 -3.23
C GLU A 267 -11.87 17.91 -2.69
N SER A 268 -11.50 16.65 -2.85
CA SER A 268 -10.18 16.13 -2.43
C SER A 268 -9.03 16.83 -3.15
N LEU A 269 -9.16 17.09 -4.44
CA LEU A 269 -8.21 17.83 -5.26
C LEU A 269 -8.16 19.31 -4.85
N TRP A 270 -9.33 19.94 -4.68
CA TRP A 270 -9.38 21.34 -4.27
C TRP A 270 -8.88 21.56 -2.85
N ALA A 271 -9.11 20.62 -1.94
CA ALA A 271 -8.50 20.62 -0.62
C ALA A 271 -6.96 20.57 -0.70
N PHE A 272 -6.39 19.73 -1.60
CA PHE A 272 -4.97 19.72 -1.86
C PHE A 272 -4.47 21.08 -2.40
N ILE A 273 -5.13 21.63 -3.44
CA ILE A 273 -4.71 22.87 -4.08
C ILE A 273 -4.66 24.02 -3.04
N ARG A 274 -5.76 24.25 -2.30
CA ARG A 274 -5.80 25.34 -1.33
C ARG A 274 -4.77 25.17 -0.20
N THR A 275 -4.55 23.93 0.27
CA THR A 275 -3.54 23.67 1.29
C THR A 275 -2.12 23.88 0.74
N ALA A 276 -1.81 23.35 -0.44
CA ALA A 276 -0.48 23.49 -1.04
C ALA A 276 -0.12 24.96 -1.34
N LEU A 277 -1.11 25.78 -1.71
CA LEU A 277 -0.92 27.21 -2.00
C LEU A 277 -0.91 28.09 -0.75
N SER A 278 -1.45 27.62 0.39
CA SER A 278 -1.43 28.37 1.65
C SER A 278 -0.27 27.97 2.57
N ASP A 279 0.37 26.83 2.36
CA ASP A 279 1.43 26.30 3.24
C ASP A 279 2.83 26.83 2.79
N PRO A 280 3.47 27.72 3.57
CA PRO A 280 4.79 28.23 3.26
C PRO A 280 5.88 27.14 3.21
N SER A 281 5.69 26.01 3.90
CA SER A 281 6.63 24.89 3.88
C SER A 281 6.70 24.22 2.51
N ILE A 282 5.62 24.34 1.69
CA ILE A 282 5.53 23.75 0.35
C ILE A 282 6.13 24.70 -0.70
N LEU A 283 5.73 25.96 -0.73
CA LEU A 283 6.06 26.88 -1.81
C LEU A 283 6.89 28.12 -1.39
N ALA A 284 7.07 28.34 -0.08
CA ALA A 284 7.68 29.57 0.43
C ALA A 284 7.06 30.82 -0.25
N ASP A 285 7.88 31.74 -0.75
CA ASP A 285 7.41 32.94 -1.47
C ASP A 285 6.99 32.66 -2.94
N GLY A 286 7.08 31.41 -3.38
CA GLY A 286 6.80 31.01 -4.77
C GLY A 286 5.34 30.79 -5.13
N GLN A 287 4.42 31.02 -4.20
CA GLN A 287 2.99 30.79 -4.39
C GLN A 287 2.28 31.88 -5.21
N ALA A 288 2.78 33.11 -5.20
CA ALA A 288 2.10 34.29 -5.79
C ALA A 288 1.68 34.06 -7.26
N PRO A 289 2.56 33.61 -8.18
CA PRO A 289 2.16 33.36 -9.57
C PRO A 289 1.06 32.30 -9.74
N LEU A 290 1.05 31.27 -8.88
CA LEU A 290 0.06 30.21 -8.95
C LEU A 290 -1.30 30.68 -8.39
N VAL A 291 -1.29 31.52 -7.36
CA VAL A 291 -2.50 32.16 -6.82
C VAL A 291 -3.08 33.16 -7.82
N GLU A 292 -2.24 33.92 -8.52
CA GLU A 292 -2.68 34.85 -9.58
C GLU A 292 -3.43 34.11 -10.70
N ARG A 293 -3.01 32.89 -11.03
CA ARG A 293 -3.74 32.04 -11.98
C ARG A 293 -5.14 31.68 -11.47
N LEU A 294 -5.33 31.42 -10.18
CA LEU A 294 -6.66 31.19 -9.61
C LEU A 294 -7.57 32.41 -9.77
N TYR A 295 -7.06 33.62 -9.54
CA TYR A 295 -7.82 34.85 -9.78
C TYR A 295 -8.17 35.04 -11.25
N GLY A 296 -7.29 34.66 -12.18
CA GLY A 296 -7.58 34.64 -13.62
C GLY A 296 -8.80 33.78 -13.94
N TYR A 297 -8.85 32.57 -13.41
CA TYR A 297 -9.95 31.64 -13.61
C TYR A 297 -11.26 32.04 -12.91
N GLU A 298 -11.20 32.73 -11.78
CA GLU A 298 -12.37 33.23 -11.08
C GLU A 298 -13.14 34.26 -11.95
N LYS A 299 -12.43 35.02 -12.80
CA LYS A 299 -13.02 36.00 -13.71
C LYS A 299 -13.70 35.37 -14.93
N GLU A 300 -13.32 34.17 -15.31
CA GLU A 300 -13.94 33.42 -16.41
C GLU A 300 -15.25 32.81 -15.94
N ARG A 301 -16.36 33.50 -16.16
CA ARG A 301 -17.71 33.22 -15.65
C ARG A 301 -18.24 31.85 -16.02
N ASP A 302 -18.37 30.95 -15.05
CA ASP A 302 -19.26 29.77 -15.09
C ASP A 302 -19.44 29.19 -13.68
N ASN A 303 -20.38 28.24 -13.47
CA ASN A 303 -20.64 27.51 -12.21
C ASN A 303 -19.40 26.83 -11.57
N TYR A 304 -18.27 26.85 -12.26
CA TYR A 304 -16.96 26.39 -11.84
C TYR A 304 -16.30 27.32 -10.79
N THR A 305 -16.77 28.55 -10.69
CA THR A 305 -16.19 29.58 -9.81
C THR A 305 -16.29 29.26 -8.33
N THR A 306 -17.28 28.44 -7.89
CA THR A 306 -17.47 28.13 -6.46
C THR A 306 -16.26 27.45 -5.83
N SER A 307 -15.66 26.44 -6.49
CA SER A 307 -14.46 25.75 -5.97
C SER A 307 -13.25 26.66 -5.95
N VAL A 308 -13.08 27.51 -6.98
CA VAL A 308 -11.99 28.49 -7.07
C VAL A 308 -12.14 29.57 -6.00
N SER A 309 -13.32 30.18 -5.88
CA SER A 309 -13.61 31.21 -4.86
C SER A 309 -13.42 30.68 -3.44
N THR A 310 -13.87 29.44 -3.17
CA THR A 310 -13.64 28.79 -1.89
C THR A 310 -12.13 28.58 -1.63
N ALA A 311 -11.37 28.18 -2.64
CA ALA A 311 -9.92 28.00 -2.51
C ALA A 311 -9.20 29.34 -2.25
N LEU A 312 -9.57 30.40 -2.96
CA LEU A 312 -9.01 31.73 -2.77
C LEU A 312 -9.31 32.27 -1.37
N GLN A 313 -10.57 32.19 -0.92
CA GLN A 313 -10.97 32.59 0.43
C GLN A 313 -10.16 31.82 1.51
N TRP A 314 -9.99 30.52 1.32
CA TRP A 314 -9.18 29.70 2.22
C TRP A 314 -7.73 30.18 2.27
N ILE A 315 -7.11 30.43 1.10
CA ILE A 315 -5.72 30.87 0.98
C ILE A 315 -5.55 32.23 1.67
N GLU A 316 -6.45 33.17 1.46
CA GLU A 316 -6.40 34.49 2.09
C GLU A 316 -6.51 34.40 3.62
N THR A 317 -7.43 33.57 4.13
CA THR A 317 -7.65 33.39 5.57
C THR A 317 -6.44 32.72 6.24
N ASN A 318 -5.74 31.82 5.56
CA ASN A 318 -4.64 31.04 6.15
C ASN A 318 -3.24 31.63 5.87
N LYS A 319 -3.10 32.60 4.99
CA LYS A 319 -1.85 33.37 4.81
C LYS A 319 -1.46 34.21 6.03
N THR A 320 -2.41 34.57 6.87
CA THR A 320 -2.23 35.48 8.01
C THR A 320 -1.87 34.81 9.33
N THR A 321 -1.74 33.49 9.36
CA THR A 321 -1.54 32.72 10.62
C THR A 321 -0.09 32.23 10.84
N VAL A 322 0.88 32.68 10.06
CA VAL A 322 2.31 32.39 10.34
C VAL A 322 2.93 33.65 10.94
N PRO A 323 3.32 33.61 12.24
CA PRO A 323 4.06 34.70 12.87
C PRO A 323 5.49 34.82 12.34
#